data_72e28bee93df5f819e461ea2fcb0b68b
#
_entry.id   72e28bee93df5f819e461ea2fcb0b68b
#
_cell.length_a   1.000
_cell.length_b   1.000
_cell.length_c   1.000
_cell.angle_alpha   90.00
_cell.angle_beta   90.00
_cell.angle_gamma   90.00
#
_symmetry.space_group_name_H-M   'P 1'
#
loop_
_entity.id
_entity.type
_entity.pdbx_description
1 polymer ?
#
loop_
_entity_poly.entity_id
_entity_poly.type
_entity_poly.pdbx_seq_one_letter_code
_entity_poly.pdbx_strand_id
1 'polypeptide(L)'
;MAQTAPDRELEALHALQHARYVEGRDTAEPEVLADLLRALGLADAAGLTLAPDAALHSLVAERVARAQATLRAVSARGVPQLVVGQGGALRLIGSDALLGPREKVRDHILSA
;
A
#
# COMPACT_ATOMS: atom_id res chain seq x y z
N MET A 1 5.55 9.47 -3.21
CA MET A 1 5.28 8.54 -4.34
C MET A 1 3.99 8.94 -5.08
N ALA A 2 2.82 8.90 -4.47
CA ALA A 2 1.56 9.19 -5.15
C ALA A 2 1.48 10.57 -5.84
N GLN A 3 2.20 11.57 -5.34
CA GLN A 3 2.27 12.91 -5.96
C GLN A 3 3.34 13.04 -7.07
N THR A 4 4.44 12.31 -6.96
CA THR A 4 5.65 12.54 -7.77
C THR A 4 5.91 11.47 -8.80
N ALA A 5 5.58 10.22 -8.50
CA ALA A 5 5.78 9.06 -9.36
C ALA A 5 4.77 7.95 -9.03
N PRO A 6 3.48 8.14 -9.34
CA PRO A 6 2.42 7.20 -8.95
C PRO A 6 2.57 5.81 -9.59
N ASP A 7 3.15 5.72 -10.76
CA ASP A 7 3.45 4.48 -11.48
C ASP A 7 4.55 3.63 -10.85
N ARG A 8 5.33 4.22 -9.93
CA ARG A 8 6.44 3.55 -9.22
C ARG A 8 6.14 3.25 -7.75
N GLU A 9 4.90 3.40 -7.30
CA GLU A 9 4.55 3.16 -5.89
C GLU A 9 4.85 1.73 -5.43
N LEU A 10 4.54 0.71 -6.25
CA LEU A 10 4.79 -0.69 -5.89
C LEU A 10 6.28 -1.02 -5.82
N GLU A 11 7.08 -0.45 -6.71
CA GLU A 11 8.54 -0.59 -6.69
C GLU A 11 9.12 0.00 -5.40
N ALA A 12 8.70 1.20 -5.04
CA ALA A 12 9.14 1.86 -3.82
C ALA A 12 8.70 1.07 -2.57
N LEU A 13 7.45 0.59 -2.52
CA LEU A 13 6.96 -0.24 -1.42
C LEU A 13 7.79 -1.51 -1.25
N HIS A 14 8.09 -2.20 -2.35
CA HIS A 14 8.93 -3.41 -2.33
C HIS A 14 10.33 -3.11 -1.77
N ALA A 15 10.97 -2.04 -2.23
CA ALA A 15 12.28 -1.62 -1.75
C ALA A 15 12.28 -1.28 -0.23
N LEU A 16 11.24 -0.58 0.24
CA LEU A 16 11.08 -0.26 1.66
C LEU A 16 10.87 -1.51 2.52
N GLN A 17 10.05 -2.43 2.06
CA GLN A 17 9.84 -3.71 2.76
C GLN A 17 11.12 -4.56 2.80
N HIS A 18 11.86 -4.65 1.70
CA HIS A 18 13.14 -5.34 1.65
C HIS A 18 14.15 -4.72 2.62
N ALA A 19 14.29 -3.40 2.62
CA ALA A 19 15.18 -2.68 3.54
C ALA A 19 14.86 -2.99 5.01
N ARG A 20 13.57 -3.01 5.37
CA ARG A 20 13.15 -3.28 6.75
C ARG A 20 13.31 -4.75 7.15
N TYR A 21 12.77 -5.66 6.34
CA TYR A 21 12.61 -7.06 6.74
C TYR A 21 13.78 -7.96 6.35
N VAL A 22 14.60 -7.58 5.38
CA VAL A 22 15.77 -8.32 4.92
C VAL A 22 17.07 -7.67 5.40
N GLU A 23 17.20 -6.36 5.23
CA GLU A 23 18.42 -5.62 5.57
C GLU A 23 18.43 -5.11 7.03
N GLY A 24 17.32 -5.15 7.74
CA GLY A 24 17.20 -4.68 9.11
C GLY A 24 17.32 -3.16 9.29
N ARG A 25 17.05 -2.37 8.24
CA ARG A 25 17.12 -0.91 8.29
C ARG A 25 15.91 -0.32 9.01
N ASP A 26 16.11 0.75 9.75
CA ASP A 26 15.02 1.45 10.42
C ASP A 26 14.26 2.37 9.45
N THR A 27 13.24 1.83 8.82
CA THR A 27 12.38 2.57 7.87
C THR A 27 11.38 3.51 8.57
N ALA A 28 11.41 3.63 9.88
CA ALA A 28 10.68 4.68 10.61
C ALA A 28 11.45 6.02 10.59
N GLU A 29 12.77 5.98 10.36
CA GLU A 29 13.61 7.17 10.26
C GLU A 29 13.44 7.85 8.89
N PRO A 30 13.07 9.16 8.84
CA PRO A 30 12.85 9.88 7.58
C PRO A 30 14.07 9.88 6.65
N GLU A 31 15.28 9.97 7.19
CA GLU A 31 16.52 9.96 6.41
C GLU A 31 16.74 8.61 5.73
N VAL A 32 16.46 7.50 6.41
CA VAL A 32 16.54 6.14 5.82
C VAL A 32 15.56 6.02 4.66
N LEU A 33 14.32 6.49 4.82
CA LEU A 33 13.34 6.52 3.75
C LEU A 33 13.79 7.38 2.57
N ALA A 34 14.30 8.58 2.85
CA ALA A 34 14.78 9.49 1.81
C ALA A 34 15.96 8.89 1.02
N ASP A 35 16.89 8.23 1.69
CA ASP A 35 18.03 7.58 1.04
C ASP A 35 17.58 6.41 0.15
N LEU A 36 16.64 5.59 0.59
CA LEU A 36 16.06 4.52 -0.23
C LEU A 36 15.38 5.08 -1.49
N LEU A 37 14.61 6.15 -1.35
CA LEU A 37 13.94 6.79 -2.48
C LEU A 37 14.95 7.45 -3.45
N ARG A 38 16.01 8.06 -2.95
CA ARG A 38 17.09 8.60 -3.79
C ARG A 38 17.80 7.49 -4.57
N ALA A 39 18.07 6.34 -3.94
CA ALA A 39 18.68 5.20 -4.60
C ALA A 39 17.81 4.64 -5.74
N LEU A 40 16.50 4.83 -5.69
CA LEU A 40 15.57 4.51 -6.77
C LEU A 40 15.44 5.63 -7.83
N GLY A 41 16.18 6.74 -7.68
CA GLY A 41 16.06 7.91 -8.55
C GLY A 41 14.81 8.76 -8.30
N LEU A 42 14.22 8.68 -7.11
CA LEU A 42 12.97 9.34 -6.73
C LEU A 42 13.26 10.55 -5.79
N ALA A 43 14.07 11.49 -6.26
CA ALA A 43 14.54 12.62 -5.47
C ALA A 43 13.42 13.51 -4.92
N ASP A 44 12.38 13.76 -5.72
CA ASP A 44 11.23 14.57 -5.29
C ASP A 44 10.45 13.90 -4.15
N ALA A 45 10.25 12.60 -4.24
CA ALA A 45 9.62 11.82 -3.18
C ALA A 45 10.48 11.82 -1.91
N ALA A 46 11.79 11.70 -2.05
CA ALA A 46 12.74 11.80 -0.93
C ALA A 46 12.65 13.18 -0.24
N GLY A 47 12.58 14.25 -1.00
CA GLY A 47 12.38 15.59 -0.46
C GLY A 47 11.09 15.74 0.34
N LEU A 48 9.99 15.23 -0.16
CA LEU A 48 8.69 15.22 0.54
C LEU A 48 8.70 14.36 1.80
N THR A 49 9.53 13.32 1.87
CA THR A 49 9.69 12.51 3.09
C THR A 49 10.34 13.33 4.21
N LEU A 50 11.35 14.15 3.87
CA LEU A 50 12.06 14.99 4.83
C LEU A 50 11.29 16.26 5.21
N ALA A 51 10.51 16.81 4.27
CA ALA A 51 9.72 18.03 4.45
C ALA A 51 8.32 17.85 3.85
N PRO A 52 7.42 17.12 4.53
CA PRO A 52 6.06 16.90 4.06
C PRO A 52 5.30 18.21 3.89
N ASP A 53 4.61 18.39 2.76
CA ASP A 53 3.78 19.55 2.50
C ASP A 53 2.29 19.29 2.81
N ALA A 54 1.48 20.36 2.74
CA ALA A 54 0.04 20.27 3.00
C ALA A 54 -0.68 19.37 1.98
N ALA A 55 -0.22 19.34 0.73
CA ALA A 55 -0.79 18.50 -0.31
C ALA A 55 -0.56 17.01 -0.01
N LEU A 56 0.62 16.65 0.50
CA LEU A 56 0.90 15.28 0.94
C LEU A 56 0.01 14.87 2.11
N HIS A 57 -0.15 15.73 3.11
CA HIS A 57 -1.04 15.47 4.24
C HIS A 57 -2.49 15.24 3.80
N SER A 58 -3.00 16.08 2.90
CA SER A 58 -4.36 15.93 2.35
C SER A 58 -4.53 14.62 1.59
N LEU A 59 -3.56 14.27 0.73
CA LEU A 59 -3.58 13.03 -0.03
C LEU A 59 -3.60 11.80 0.88
N VAL A 60 -2.79 11.79 1.92
CA VAL A 60 -2.77 10.69 2.91
C VAL A 60 -4.10 10.60 3.63
N ALA A 61 -4.64 11.71 4.11
CA ALA A 61 -5.94 11.75 4.79
C ALA A 61 -7.08 11.22 3.90
N GLU A 62 -7.11 11.60 2.63
CA GLU A 62 -8.10 11.11 1.67
C GLU A 62 -7.97 9.60 1.41
N ARG A 63 -6.74 9.10 1.24
CA ARG A 63 -6.49 7.67 1.05
C ARG A 63 -6.92 6.85 2.26
N VAL A 64 -6.60 7.31 3.46
CA VAL A 64 -7.00 6.66 4.72
C VAL A 64 -8.53 6.66 4.85
N ALA A 65 -9.19 7.80 4.63
CA ALA A 65 -10.65 7.88 4.71
C ALA A 65 -11.34 6.94 3.71
N ARG A 66 -10.84 6.87 2.47
CA ARG A 66 -11.35 5.96 1.43
C ARG A 66 -11.17 4.50 1.83
N ALA A 67 -9.98 4.12 2.32
CA ALA A 67 -9.71 2.77 2.77
C ALA A 67 -10.62 2.37 3.94
N GLN A 68 -10.80 3.24 4.92
CA GLN A 68 -11.70 3.01 6.05
C GLN A 68 -13.16 2.87 5.62
N ALA A 69 -13.61 3.67 4.65
CA ALA A 69 -14.96 3.55 4.11
C ALA A 69 -15.16 2.20 3.40
N THR A 70 -14.19 1.75 2.61
CA THR A 70 -14.21 0.43 1.95
C THR A 70 -14.26 -0.69 2.97
N LEU A 71 -13.40 -0.65 3.99
CA LEU A 71 -13.36 -1.67 5.06
C LEU A 71 -14.70 -1.77 5.80
N ARG A 72 -15.33 -0.63 6.09
CA ARG A 72 -16.68 -0.61 6.71
C ARG A 72 -17.74 -1.19 5.79
N ALA A 73 -17.72 -0.83 4.50
CA ALA A 73 -18.71 -1.29 3.52
C ALA A 73 -18.73 -2.81 3.34
N VAL A 74 -17.57 -3.47 3.46
CA VAL A 74 -17.45 -4.93 3.36
C VAL A 74 -17.34 -5.63 4.72
N SER A 75 -17.50 -4.90 5.83
CA SER A 75 -17.37 -5.41 7.20
C SER A 75 -16.05 -6.16 7.45
N ALA A 76 -14.97 -5.66 6.86
CA ALA A 76 -13.65 -6.28 6.96
C ALA A 76 -13.13 -6.26 8.40
N ARG A 77 -12.54 -7.38 8.84
CA ARG A 77 -11.94 -7.54 10.17
C ARG A 77 -10.67 -8.38 10.08
N GLY A 78 -9.58 -7.82 10.54
CA GLY A 78 -8.28 -8.49 10.56
C GLY A 78 -7.55 -8.48 9.21
N VAL A 79 -6.41 -9.16 9.17
CA VAL A 79 -5.50 -9.26 8.01
C VAL A 79 -4.95 -10.70 7.92
N PRO A 80 -4.58 -11.17 6.73
CA PRO A 80 -4.77 -10.53 5.43
C PRO A 80 -6.22 -10.62 4.95
N GLN A 81 -6.70 -9.61 4.23
CA GLN A 81 -8.00 -9.62 3.56
C GLN A 81 -7.89 -8.89 2.23
N LEU A 82 -8.68 -9.28 1.25
CA LEU A 82 -8.69 -8.68 -0.08
C LEU A 82 -10.11 -8.27 -0.45
N VAL A 83 -10.29 -7.05 -0.90
CA VAL A 83 -11.56 -6.57 -1.45
C VAL A 83 -11.46 -6.57 -2.96
N VAL A 84 -12.40 -7.22 -3.62
CA VAL A 84 -12.49 -7.31 -5.08
C VAL A 84 -13.85 -6.85 -5.56
N GLY A 85 -13.87 -6.25 -6.75
CA GLY A 85 -15.10 -5.77 -7.38
C GLY A 85 -14.97 -4.39 -7.99
N GLN A 86 -16.07 -3.89 -8.54
CA GLN A 86 -16.17 -2.56 -9.15
C GLN A 86 -17.45 -1.87 -8.69
N GLY A 87 -17.38 -0.55 -8.51
CA GLY A 87 -18.54 0.26 -8.12
C GLY A 87 -19.12 -0.22 -6.79
N GLY A 88 -20.43 -0.48 -6.77
CA GLY A 88 -21.14 -0.96 -5.56
C GLY A 88 -21.08 -2.47 -5.32
N ALA A 89 -20.48 -3.24 -6.25
CA ALA A 89 -20.39 -4.71 -6.16
C ALA A 89 -19.05 -5.16 -5.57
N LEU A 90 -18.76 -4.70 -4.34
CA LEU A 90 -17.55 -5.11 -3.61
C LEU A 90 -17.81 -6.39 -2.81
N ARG A 91 -16.83 -7.29 -2.81
CA ARG A 91 -16.85 -8.49 -1.96
C ARG A 91 -15.50 -8.70 -1.28
N LEU A 92 -15.57 -9.29 -0.10
CA LEU A 92 -14.41 -9.60 0.72
C LEU A 92 -13.95 -11.04 0.46
N ILE A 93 -12.63 -11.22 0.28
CA ILE A 93 -11.95 -12.51 0.33
C ILE A 93 -11.20 -12.55 1.65
N GLY A 94 -11.58 -13.47 2.53
CA GLY A 94 -11.01 -13.59 3.86
C GLY A 94 -9.66 -14.31 3.91
N SER A 95 -9.05 -14.29 5.07
CA SER A 95 -7.72 -14.86 5.32
C SER A 95 -7.63 -16.34 4.97
N ASP A 96 -8.63 -17.12 5.30
CA ASP A 96 -8.64 -18.57 5.04
C ASP A 96 -8.50 -18.88 3.54
N ALA A 97 -9.18 -18.10 2.69
CA ALA A 97 -9.07 -18.24 1.25
C ALA A 97 -7.71 -17.76 0.73
N LEU A 98 -7.21 -16.62 1.24
CA LEU A 98 -5.94 -16.03 0.79
C LEU A 98 -4.71 -16.86 1.19
N LEU A 99 -4.78 -17.59 2.29
CA LEU A 99 -3.72 -18.47 2.77
C LEU A 99 -3.82 -19.89 2.20
N GLY A 100 -4.83 -20.15 1.37
CA GLY A 100 -5.05 -21.43 0.70
C GLY A 100 -4.22 -21.60 -0.57
N PRO A 101 -4.48 -22.67 -1.33
CA PRO A 101 -3.80 -22.96 -2.60
C PRO A 101 -3.98 -21.81 -3.62
N ARG A 102 -2.90 -21.47 -4.33
CA ARG A 102 -2.84 -20.33 -5.26
C ARG A 102 -3.97 -20.36 -6.33
N GLU A 103 -4.29 -21.54 -6.84
CA GLU A 103 -5.35 -21.72 -7.84
C GLU A 103 -6.70 -21.30 -7.27
N LYS A 104 -6.99 -21.68 -6.04
CA LYS A 104 -8.24 -21.31 -5.35
C LYS A 104 -8.32 -19.81 -5.07
N VAL A 105 -7.19 -19.18 -4.71
CA VAL A 105 -7.14 -17.71 -4.53
C VAL A 105 -7.48 -17.01 -5.84
N ARG A 106 -6.84 -17.43 -6.95
CA ARG A 106 -7.15 -16.90 -8.28
C ARG A 106 -8.62 -17.06 -8.64
N ASP A 107 -9.20 -18.25 -8.44
CA ASP A 107 -10.60 -18.53 -8.75
C ASP A 107 -11.53 -17.65 -7.91
N HIS A 108 -11.22 -17.40 -6.64
CA HIS A 108 -11.96 -16.47 -5.79
C HIS A 108 -11.91 -15.03 -6.30
N ILE A 109 -10.79 -14.59 -6.85
CA ILE A 109 -10.64 -13.25 -7.43
C ILE A 109 -11.44 -13.12 -8.72
N LEU A 110 -11.39 -14.14 -9.58
CA LEU A 110 -12.00 -14.11 -10.91
C LEU A 110 -13.48 -14.47 -10.91
N SER A 111 -13.99 -15.16 -9.90
CA SER A 111 -15.42 -15.44 -9.76
C SER A 111 -16.17 -14.16 -9.37
N ALA A 112 -16.75 -13.55 -10.34
CA ALA A 112 -17.59 -12.37 -10.14
C ALA A 112 -18.96 -12.73 -9.56
#